data_3c0408a49ce161ff979a18f9395d7230
#
_entry.id   3c0408a49ce161ff979a18f9395d7230
#
_cell.length_a   1.000
_cell.length_b   1.000
_cell.length_c   1.000
_cell.angle_alpha   90.00
_cell.angle_beta   90.00
_cell.angle_gamma   90.00
#
_symmetry.space_group_name_H-M   'P 1'
#
loop_
_entity.id
_entity.type
_entity.pdbx_description
1 polymer ?
#
loop_
_entity_poly.entity_id
_entity_poly.type
_entity_poly.pdbx_seq_one_letter_code
_entity_poly.pdbx_strand_id
1 'polypeptide(L)'
;MHADRNPYDVRLAFVLDDEAKFGAALTKMLDTIGINARSFITPAEFLNAVDGENPDLVFLDLALGQSDAVEVIRQLEARKFAGQVMLISGRDARTLLDVEQIGRDRGLHMLPSLPKPFRIHDIRENLLPAPALQPELWDGMDVGKANLAARSKS
;
A
#
# COMPACT_ATOMS: atom_id res chain seq x y z
N MET A 1 24.06 -8.45 -0.66
CA MET A 1 23.33 -8.21 -0.62
C MET A 1 22.32 -7.66 -1.45
N HIS A 2 22.65 -7.05 -2.45
CA HIS A 2 21.66 -6.54 -3.31
C HIS A 2 20.89 -7.61 -4.01
N ALA A 3 21.45 -8.78 -4.11
CA ALA A 3 20.75 -9.89 -4.73
C ALA A 3 19.45 -10.21 -4.04
N ASP A 4 19.39 -9.89 -2.76
CA ASP A 4 18.18 -10.20 -2.00
C ASP A 4 17.18 -9.09 -2.02
N ARG A 5 17.53 -7.97 -2.61
CA ARG A 5 16.64 -6.85 -2.62
C ARG A 5 15.56 -7.05 -3.69
N ASN A 6 14.31 -6.83 -3.33
CA ASN A 6 13.24 -6.99 -4.28
C ASN A 6 13.15 -5.74 -5.18
N PRO A 7 12.53 -5.89 -6.36
CA PRO A 7 12.49 -4.79 -7.31
C PRO A 7 11.58 -3.64 -6.91
N TYR A 8 10.82 -3.80 -5.82
CA TYR A 8 9.89 -2.78 -5.39
C TYR A 8 10.51 -1.82 -4.39
N ASP A 9 11.73 -2.10 -3.96
CA ASP A 9 12.43 -1.29 -2.97
C ASP A 9 11.65 -1.21 -1.65
N VAL A 10 10.96 -2.27 -1.32
CA VAL A 10 10.24 -2.40 -0.06
C VAL A 10 10.90 -3.52 0.72
N ARG A 11 11.48 -3.21 1.86
CA ARG A 11 12.12 -4.22 2.65
C ARG A 11 11.24 -4.75 3.77
N LEU A 12 10.42 -3.89 4.33
CA LEU A 12 9.58 -4.25 5.46
C LEU A 12 8.17 -3.73 5.23
N ALA A 13 7.19 -4.61 5.36
CA ALA A 13 5.80 -4.25 5.24
C ALA A 13 5.04 -4.69 6.48
N PHE A 14 4.08 -3.89 6.90
CA PHE A 14 3.19 -4.24 8.00
C PHE A 14 1.78 -4.41 7.45
N VAL A 15 1.06 -5.35 8.01
CA VAL A 15 -0.33 -5.61 7.64
C VAL A 15 -1.19 -5.41 8.88
N LEU A 16 -2.16 -4.52 8.81
CA LEU A 16 -3.11 -4.36 9.90
C LEU A 16 -4.46 -4.90 9.45
N ASP A 17 -4.85 -6.01 10.02
CA ASP A 17 -6.08 -6.70 9.66
C ASP A 17 -6.53 -7.49 10.88
N ASP A 18 -7.74 -7.24 11.36
CA ASP A 18 -8.21 -7.93 12.55
C ASP A 18 -8.51 -9.40 12.32
N GLU A 19 -8.45 -9.84 11.08
CA GLU A 19 -8.62 -11.25 10.75
C GLU A 19 -7.22 -11.87 10.64
N ALA A 20 -6.79 -12.53 11.69
CA ALA A 20 -5.42 -13.02 11.77
C ALA A 20 -5.04 -13.94 10.61
N LYS A 21 -5.98 -14.77 10.16
CA LYS A 21 -5.68 -15.70 9.07
C LYS A 21 -5.35 -14.97 7.77
N PHE A 22 -6.10 -13.91 7.50
CA PHE A 22 -5.84 -13.14 6.29
C PHE A 22 -4.48 -12.46 6.38
N GLY A 23 -4.18 -11.87 7.54
CA GLY A 23 -2.89 -11.23 7.73
C GLY A 23 -1.74 -12.20 7.54
N ALA A 24 -1.87 -13.41 8.09
CA ALA A 24 -0.83 -14.41 7.93
C ALA A 24 -0.67 -14.81 6.46
N ALA A 25 -1.77 -14.96 5.75
CA ALA A 25 -1.70 -15.33 4.34
C ALA A 25 -1.02 -14.23 3.53
N LEU A 26 -1.35 -12.98 3.82
CA LEU A 26 -0.76 -11.87 3.09
C LEU A 26 0.74 -11.76 3.36
N THR A 27 1.16 -11.98 4.61
CA THR A 27 2.59 -11.93 4.89
C THR A 27 3.34 -13.02 4.13
N LYS A 28 2.74 -14.19 3.97
CA LYS A 28 3.38 -15.24 3.18
C LYS A 28 3.47 -14.85 1.72
N MET A 29 2.43 -14.25 1.18
CA MET A 29 2.48 -13.79 -0.20
C MET A 29 3.61 -12.81 -0.39
N LEU A 30 3.75 -11.86 0.53
CA LEU A 30 4.80 -10.85 0.42
C LEU A 30 6.17 -11.47 0.52
N ASP A 31 6.32 -12.49 1.34
CA ASP A 31 7.58 -13.18 1.46
C ASP A 31 8.00 -13.80 0.13
N THR A 32 7.06 -14.28 -0.66
CA THR A 32 7.39 -14.89 -1.94
C THR A 32 7.96 -13.91 -2.95
N ILE A 33 7.79 -12.62 -2.72
CA ILE A 33 8.37 -11.62 -3.62
C ILE A 33 9.46 -10.81 -2.93
N GLY A 34 9.99 -11.34 -1.85
CA GLY A 34 11.17 -10.77 -1.22
C GLY A 34 10.90 -9.64 -0.24
N ILE A 35 9.68 -9.54 0.25
CA ILE A 35 9.32 -8.49 1.19
C ILE A 35 9.06 -9.12 2.56
N ASN A 36 9.85 -8.71 3.56
CA ASN A 36 9.59 -9.14 4.92
C ASN A 36 8.32 -8.48 5.39
N ALA A 37 7.44 -9.23 6.01
CA ALA A 37 6.16 -8.69 6.43
C ALA A 37 5.76 -9.20 7.80
N ARG A 38 5.04 -8.37 8.54
CA ARG A 38 4.49 -8.73 9.84
C ARG A 38 3.04 -8.30 9.88
N SER A 39 2.19 -9.08 10.51
CA SER A 39 0.79 -8.74 10.61
C SER A 39 0.41 -8.42 12.04
N PHE A 40 -0.57 -7.55 12.18
CA PHE A 40 -1.06 -7.08 13.47
C PHE A 40 -2.57 -7.10 13.43
N ILE A 41 -3.20 -7.37 14.55
CA ILE A 41 -4.65 -7.45 14.59
C ILE A 41 -5.28 -6.26 15.29
N THR A 42 -4.49 -5.43 15.97
CA THR A 42 -5.02 -4.22 16.60
C THR A 42 -4.25 -3.01 16.15
N PRO A 43 -4.92 -1.86 16.05
CA PRO A 43 -4.22 -0.62 15.72
C PRO A 43 -3.14 -0.26 16.72
N ALA A 44 -3.36 -0.53 18.01
CA ALA A 44 -2.38 -0.16 19.02
C ALA A 44 -1.06 -0.89 18.81
N GLU A 45 -1.12 -2.19 18.59
CA GLU A 45 0.09 -2.96 18.35
C GLU A 45 0.79 -2.53 17.07
N PHE A 46 -0.01 -2.29 16.04
CA PHE A 46 0.50 -1.86 14.76
C PHE A 46 1.25 -0.53 14.88
N LEU A 47 0.63 0.46 15.51
CA LEU A 47 1.26 1.77 15.62
C LEU A 47 2.49 1.74 16.50
N ASN A 48 2.46 0.93 17.54
CA ASN A 48 3.63 0.77 18.38
C ASN A 48 4.80 0.21 17.59
N ALA A 49 4.53 -0.77 16.73
CA ALA A 49 5.58 -1.34 15.90
C ALA A 49 6.06 -0.36 14.83
N VAL A 50 5.16 0.47 14.30
CA VAL A 50 5.57 1.50 13.34
C VAL A 50 6.60 2.43 13.98
N ASP A 51 6.37 2.81 15.23
CA ASP A 51 7.30 3.69 15.92
C ASP A 51 8.69 3.06 16.05
N GLY A 52 8.74 1.75 16.25
CA GLY A 52 10.01 1.10 16.47
C GLY A 52 10.75 0.66 15.24
N GLU A 53 10.03 0.30 14.18
CA GLU A 53 10.65 -0.34 13.03
C GLU A 53 10.54 0.41 11.72
N ASN A 54 9.62 1.35 11.63
CA ASN A 54 9.55 2.23 10.47
C ASN A 54 9.41 1.46 9.15
N PRO A 55 8.30 0.79 8.92
CA PRO A 55 8.13 0.00 7.70
C PRO A 55 8.08 0.86 6.45
N ASP A 56 8.37 0.25 5.31
CA ASP A 56 8.33 0.94 4.02
C ASP A 56 6.94 0.93 3.41
N LEU A 57 6.11 0.00 3.83
CA LEU A 57 4.79 -0.20 3.25
C LEU A 57 3.85 -0.71 4.34
N VAL A 58 2.65 -0.18 4.38
CA VAL A 58 1.63 -0.74 5.28
C VAL A 58 0.39 -1.07 4.47
N PHE A 59 -0.22 -2.19 4.82
CA PHE A 59 -1.52 -2.58 4.30
C PHE A 59 -2.53 -2.36 5.41
N LEU A 60 -3.60 -1.69 5.09
CA LEU A 60 -4.59 -1.32 6.09
C LEU A 60 -5.96 -1.81 5.65
N ASP A 61 -6.53 -2.72 6.42
CA ASP A 61 -7.80 -3.33 6.07
C ASP A 61 -8.96 -2.51 6.61
N LEU A 62 -9.89 -2.17 5.74
CA LEU A 62 -11.06 -1.41 6.14
C LEU A 62 -12.07 -2.26 6.93
N ALA A 63 -11.84 -3.57 7.03
CA ALA A 63 -12.69 -4.41 7.87
C ALA A 63 -12.60 -4.02 9.34
N LEU A 64 -11.57 -3.23 9.69
CA LEU A 64 -11.49 -2.67 11.03
C LEU A 64 -12.63 -1.70 11.31
N GLY A 65 -13.30 -1.24 10.24
CA GLY A 65 -14.29 -0.18 10.35
C GLY A 65 -13.73 1.09 9.73
N GLN A 66 -14.59 1.82 9.05
CA GLN A 66 -14.12 3.03 8.36
C GLN A 66 -13.52 4.04 9.34
N SER A 67 -14.17 4.23 10.49
CA SER A 67 -13.66 5.20 11.44
C SER A 67 -12.33 4.77 12.04
N ASP A 68 -12.12 3.48 12.22
CA ASP A 68 -10.85 2.97 12.74
C ASP A 68 -9.75 3.15 11.71
N ALA A 69 -10.04 2.89 10.43
CA ALA A 69 -9.06 3.08 9.38
C ALA A 69 -8.65 4.54 9.26
N VAL A 70 -9.63 5.45 9.34
CA VAL A 70 -9.32 6.86 9.27
C VAL A 70 -8.48 7.30 10.46
N GLU A 71 -8.77 6.76 11.64
CA GLU A 71 -7.97 7.10 12.81
C GLU A 71 -6.53 6.63 12.65
N VAL A 72 -6.32 5.42 12.09
CA VAL A 72 -4.97 4.95 11.84
C VAL A 72 -4.26 5.88 10.85
N ILE A 73 -4.97 6.33 9.83
CA ILE A 73 -4.41 7.28 8.87
C ILE A 73 -3.98 8.57 9.57
N ARG A 74 -4.80 9.06 10.49
CA ARG A 74 -4.46 10.25 11.24
C ARG A 74 -3.22 10.04 12.09
N GLN A 75 -3.10 8.86 12.68
CA GLN A 75 -1.95 8.54 13.50
C GLN A 75 -0.68 8.42 12.66
N LEU A 76 -0.81 7.87 11.45
CA LEU A 76 0.34 7.81 10.55
C LEU A 76 0.77 9.21 10.12
N GLU A 77 -0.20 10.07 9.88
CA GLU A 77 0.09 11.45 9.53
C GLU A 77 0.83 12.15 10.67
N ALA A 78 0.34 11.95 11.90
CA ALA A 78 0.95 12.57 13.06
C ALA A 78 2.40 12.15 13.25
N ARG A 79 2.71 10.94 12.84
CA ARG A 79 4.07 10.41 12.92
C ARG A 79 4.91 10.78 11.71
N LYS A 80 4.34 11.49 10.77
CA LYS A 80 5.02 11.85 9.52
C LYS A 80 5.53 10.62 8.81
N PHE A 81 4.66 9.61 8.77
CA PHE A 81 5.01 8.34 8.15
C PHE A 81 5.40 8.56 6.70
N ALA A 82 6.59 8.12 6.33
CA ALA A 82 7.12 8.36 5.01
C ALA A 82 6.95 7.19 4.05
N GLY A 83 6.50 6.05 4.55
CA GLY A 83 6.29 4.88 3.71
C GLY A 83 5.02 4.98 2.89
N GLN A 84 4.70 3.89 2.23
CA GLN A 84 3.52 3.83 1.37
C GLN A 84 2.38 3.12 2.09
N VAL A 85 1.16 3.47 1.73
CA VAL A 85 -0.03 2.89 2.34
C VAL A 85 -0.90 2.29 1.26
N MET A 86 -1.31 1.04 1.44
CA MET A 86 -2.20 0.36 0.52
C MET A 86 -3.42 -0.12 1.30
N LEU A 87 -4.59 0.37 0.93
CA LEU A 87 -5.82 -0.05 1.59
C LEU A 87 -6.31 -1.34 0.97
N ILE A 88 -6.88 -2.21 1.79
CA ILE A 88 -7.48 -3.45 1.30
C ILE A 88 -8.84 -3.62 1.95
N SER A 89 -9.78 -4.22 1.23
CA SER A 89 -11.10 -4.46 1.77
C SER A 89 -11.91 -5.37 0.88
N GLY A 90 -12.76 -6.18 1.48
CA GLY A 90 -13.75 -6.96 0.76
C GLY A 90 -15.07 -6.24 0.63
N ARG A 91 -15.08 -4.97 1.01
CA ARG A 91 -16.30 -4.21 1.00
C ARG A 91 -16.44 -3.32 -0.21
N ASP A 92 -17.30 -2.39 -0.09
CA ASP A 92 -17.66 -1.42 -1.10
C ASP A 92 -16.43 -0.67 -1.64
N ALA A 93 -16.28 -0.68 -2.95
CA ALA A 93 -15.17 0.00 -3.59
C ALA A 93 -15.22 1.50 -3.36
N ARG A 94 -16.40 2.06 -3.21
CA ARG A 94 -16.51 3.48 -2.94
C ARG A 94 -15.89 3.86 -1.60
N THR A 95 -16.09 3.02 -0.60
CA THR A 95 -15.49 3.27 0.72
C THR A 95 -13.97 3.24 0.62
N LEU A 96 -13.43 2.31 -0.17
CA LEU A 96 -11.99 2.28 -0.38
C LEU A 96 -11.48 3.59 -0.97
N LEU A 97 -12.17 4.08 -2.00
CA LEU A 97 -11.75 5.31 -2.65
C LEU A 97 -11.86 6.51 -1.73
N ASP A 98 -12.90 6.55 -0.91
CA ASP A 98 -13.08 7.66 0.01
C ASP A 98 -11.95 7.71 1.03
N VAL A 99 -11.60 6.57 1.61
CA VAL A 99 -10.55 6.52 2.61
C VAL A 99 -9.19 6.78 1.96
N GLU A 100 -9.00 6.28 0.75
CA GLU A 100 -7.77 6.55 0.02
C GLU A 100 -7.59 8.05 -0.19
N GLN A 101 -8.66 8.74 -0.54
CA GLN A 101 -8.59 10.19 -0.74
C GLN A 101 -8.27 10.92 0.56
N ILE A 102 -8.83 10.46 1.67
CA ILE A 102 -8.52 11.04 2.97
C ILE A 102 -7.02 10.93 3.24
N GLY A 103 -6.44 9.78 2.96
CA GLY A 103 -5.00 9.60 3.15
C GLY A 103 -4.18 10.54 2.30
N ARG A 104 -4.57 10.70 1.05
CA ARG A 104 -3.86 11.61 0.15
C ARG A 104 -3.96 13.04 0.63
N ASP A 105 -5.14 13.45 1.08
CA ASP A 105 -5.34 14.81 1.55
C ASP A 105 -4.50 15.11 2.78
N ARG A 106 -4.13 14.07 3.51
CA ARG A 106 -3.30 14.23 4.70
C ARG A 106 -1.82 14.04 4.40
N GLY A 107 -1.47 13.92 3.13
CA GLY A 107 -0.07 13.86 2.73
C GLY A 107 0.59 12.50 2.77
N LEU A 108 -0.19 11.45 2.95
CA LEU A 108 0.37 10.10 2.92
C LEU A 108 0.52 9.61 1.49
N HIS A 109 1.48 8.74 1.28
CA HIS A 109 1.74 8.16 -0.04
C HIS A 109 0.81 6.97 -0.24
N MET A 110 -0.39 7.24 -0.75
CA MET A 110 -1.39 6.20 -0.94
C MET A 110 -1.19 5.49 -2.26
N LEU A 111 -1.01 4.18 -2.22
CA LEU A 111 -0.99 3.36 -3.42
C LEU A 111 -2.43 3.03 -3.81
N PRO A 112 -2.64 2.54 -5.04
CA PRO A 112 -3.98 2.11 -5.40
C PRO A 112 -4.49 1.05 -4.45
N SER A 113 -5.76 1.14 -4.10
CA SER A 113 -6.36 0.21 -3.14
C SER A 113 -6.60 -1.15 -3.78
N LEU A 114 -6.67 -2.19 -2.93
CA LEU A 114 -6.89 -3.55 -3.39
C LEU A 114 -8.19 -4.09 -2.85
N PRO A 115 -9.20 -4.28 -3.69
CA PRO A 115 -10.40 -5.00 -3.26
C PRO A 115 -10.08 -6.47 -3.09
N LYS A 116 -10.63 -7.10 -2.06
CA LYS A 116 -10.51 -8.54 -1.88
C LYS A 116 -11.56 -9.21 -2.75
N PRO A 117 -11.28 -10.39 -3.25
CA PRO A 117 -10.02 -11.11 -3.17
C PRO A 117 -9.02 -10.58 -4.18
N PHE A 118 -7.74 -10.73 -3.86
CA PHE A 118 -6.70 -10.31 -4.80
C PHE A 118 -5.60 -11.35 -4.81
N ARG A 119 -4.73 -11.27 -5.80
CA ARG A 119 -3.62 -12.18 -5.96
C ARG A 119 -2.33 -11.42 -5.80
N ILE A 120 -1.25 -12.17 -5.68
CA ILE A 120 0.07 -11.54 -5.58
C ILE A 120 0.35 -10.65 -6.80
N HIS A 121 -0.17 -11.02 -7.95
CA HIS A 121 -0.02 -10.22 -9.16
C HIS A 121 -0.59 -8.81 -8.97
N ASP A 122 -1.73 -8.70 -8.31
CA ASP A 122 -2.35 -7.40 -8.08
C ASP A 122 -1.50 -6.54 -7.18
N ILE A 123 -0.91 -7.15 -6.17
CA ILE A 123 0.00 -6.42 -5.27
C ILE A 123 1.19 -5.93 -6.06
N ARG A 124 1.78 -6.83 -6.85
CA ARG A 124 2.97 -6.47 -7.62
C ARG A 124 2.70 -5.31 -8.55
N GLU A 125 1.55 -5.31 -9.19
CA GLU A 125 1.22 -4.22 -10.10
C GLU A 125 1.10 -2.90 -9.38
N ASN A 126 0.52 -2.91 -8.18
CA ASN A 126 0.38 -1.68 -7.42
C ASN A 126 1.71 -1.16 -6.90
N LEU A 127 2.69 -2.04 -6.75
CA LEU A 127 3.99 -1.64 -6.23
C LEU A 127 4.96 -1.18 -7.31
N LEU A 128 4.72 -1.54 -8.57
CA LEU A 128 5.66 -1.20 -9.61
C LEU A 128 5.65 0.30 -9.88
N PRO A 129 6.82 0.87 -10.10
CA PRO A 129 6.87 2.30 -10.43
C PRO A 129 6.24 2.56 -11.78
N ALA A 130 5.75 3.76 -11.94
CA ALA A 130 5.12 4.16 -13.18
C ALA A 130 6.16 4.18 -14.30
N PRO A 131 5.72 3.86 -15.53
CA PRO A 131 6.65 3.91 -16.67
C PRO A 131 7.29 5.27 -16.88
N ALA A 132 6.66 6.31 -16.37
CA ALA A 132 7.21 7.65 -16.50
C ALA A 132 8.56 7.78 -15.85
N LEU A 133 8.96 6.81 -15.04
CA LEU A 133 10.28 6.83 -14.43
C LEU A 133 11.39 6.53 -15.41
N GLN A 134 11.06 6.23 -16.65
CA GLN A 134 12.06 5.95 -17.66
C GLN A 134 11.93 6.99 -18.76
N PRO A 135 12.47 8.16 -18.55
CA PRO A 135 12.29 9.27 -19.48
C PRO A 135 12.74 8.98 -20.89
N GLU A 136 13.76 8.18 -21.06
CA GLU A 136 14.24 7.89 -22.40
C GLU A 136 13.22 7.14 -23.23
N LEU A 137 12.27 6.49 -22.60
CA LEU A 137 11.22 5.82 -23.33
C LEU A 137 10.21 6.81 -23.88
N TRP A 138 10.17 8.00 -23.30
CA TRP A 138 9.19 8.98 -23.71
C TRP A 138 9.60 9.76 -24.95
N ASP A 139 10.88 9.75 -25.25
CA ASP A 139 11.37 10.53 -26.38
C ASP A 139 10.77 10.12 -27.70
N GLY A 140 10.51 8.87 -27.89
CA GLY A 140 9.95 8.40 -29.14
C GLY A 140 8.47 8.16 -29.07
N MET A 141 7.81 8.54 -27.98
CA MET A 141 6.40 8.29 -27.81
C MET A 141 5.60 9.57 -27.90
N ASP A 142 4.32 9.40 -28.16
CA ASP A 142 3.38 10.51 -28.07
C ASP A 142 3.10 10.76 -26.61
N VAL A 143 3.84 11.67 -26.02
CA VAL A 143 3.74 11.92 -24.61
C VAL A 143 2.35 12.37 -24.20
N GLY A 144 1.70 13.18 -25.01
CA GLY A 144 0.37 13.63 -24.69
C GLY A 144 -0.61 12.48 -24.61
N LYS A 145 -0.47 11.56 -25.52
CA LYS A 145 -1.33 10.39 -25.55
C LYS A 145 -1.07 9.51 -24.34
N ALA A 146 0.18 9.30 -24.01
CA ALA A 146 0.52 8.48 -22.86
C ALA A 146 0.02 9.10 -21.58
N ASN A 147 0.17 10.39 -21.45
CA ASN A 147 -0.31 11.07 -20.26
C ASN A 147 -1.80 11.01 -20.11
N LEU A 148 -2.49 11.13 -21.22
CA LEU A 148 -3.92 11.06 -21.19
C LEU A 148 -4.39 9.69 -20.72
N ALA A 149 -3.75 8.65 -21.22
CA ALA A 149 -4.10 7.31 -20.79
C ALA A 149 -3.84 7.11 -19.30
N ALA A 150 -2.75 7.64 -18.82
CA ALA A 150 -2.43 7.51 -17.40
C ALA A 150 -3.46 8.23 -16.56
N ARG A 151 -3.87 9.41 -16.98
CA ARG A 151 -4.83 10.15 -16.20
C ARG A 151 -6.19 9.53 -16.19
N SER A 152 -6.58 8.92 -17.27
CA SER A 152 -7.90 8.34 -17.33
C SER A 152 -8.07 7.20 -16.36
N LYS A 153 -6.97 6.70 -15.82
CA LYS A 153 -7.07 5.64 -14.85
C LYS A 153 -7.10 6.13 -13.45
N SER A 154 -6.86 7.37 -13.22
CA SER A 154 -6.83 7.84 -11.85
C SER A 154 -8.15 8.39 -11.39
#